data_c97a96878ea6740c44f2e45959e480c1
#
_entry.id   c97a96878ea6740c44f2e45959e480c1
#
_cell.length_a   1.000
_cell.length_b   1.000
_cell.length_c   1.000
_cell.angle_alpha   90.00
_cell.angle_beta   90.00
_cell.angle_gamma   90.00
#
_symmetry.space_group_name_H-M   'P 1'
#
loop_
_entity.id
_entity.type
_entity.pdbx_description
1 polymer ?
#
loop_
_entity_poly.entity_id
_entity_poly.type
_entity_poly.pdbx_seq_one_letter_code
_entity_poly.pdbx_strand_id
1 'polypeptide(L)'
;VAVTGKRGCLAVLGTALLLAALLAIAAVVAWRHYLHFADTPVPASAPSVVIAPGDSLKATLRKLRAAGLVQGAELEWQLLARQVDAAGKLKVGEYALSPALSPRELLTRMRQGRVIQYRFTIVEGWNFRQLRAALATATPLQHSINALDDAALMARLGFAKQHPEGRFLPETYVYQRGDSDIDVLKRAHAAMDKALAQAWEQRAPNLPLVSPEQALILASIIEKETALASERPLIAGVFLRRLQLGMKLQTDPTVIYGIGSSYDGNIRRRDLTTDTPYNTYTRTGLTPTPIAMPGREALLAAVRPAPGEALYFVAVGDGTGAPAFSATLAEHNAAGARYLQRRRLPSTPQTETTP
;
A
#
# COMPACT_ATOMS: atom_id res chain seq x y z
N VAL A 1 71.38 35.78 -51.94
CA VAL A 1 70.52 34.58 -51.83
C VAL A 1 70.02 34.39 -50.38
N ALA A 2 69.08 35.26 -49.89
CA ALA A 2 68.54 35.06 -48.50
C ALA A 2 67.10 35.58 -48.31
N VAL A 3 66.28 35.67 -49.36
CA VAL A 3 64.90 36.20 -49.21
C VAL A 3 63.78 35.14 -49.37
N THR A 4 64.11 33.98 -49.92
CA THR A 4 63.12 32.91 -50.17
C THR A 4 62.73 32.06 -48.94
N GLY A 5 63.55 31.95 -47.88
CA GLY A 5 63.34 31.16 -46.72
C GLY A 5 62.28 31.75 -45.77
N LYS A 6 62.18 33.07 -45.61
CA LYS A 6 61.22 33.72 -44.69
C LYS A 6 59.78 33.69 -45.19
N ARG A 7 59.54 33.75 -46.51
CA ARG A 7 58.16 33.66 -47.08
C ARG A 7 57.58 32.26 -46.98
N GLY A 8 58.37 31.19 -47.09
CA GLY A 8 57.91 29.81 -46.89
C GLY A 8 57.55 29.51 -45.44
N CYS A 9 58.33 30.00 -44.47
CA CYS A 9 58.06 29.81 -43.05
C CYS A 9 56.78 30.55 -42.57
N LEU A 10 56.54 31.77 -43.09
CA LEU A 10 55.34 32.54 -42.83
C LEU A 10 54.07 31.87 -43.43
N ALA A 11 54.18 31.28 -44.62
CA ALA A 11 53.09 30.54 -45.24
C ALA A 11 52.73 29.24 -44.45
N VAL A 12 53.74 28.49 -44.00
CA VAL A 12 53.53 27.28 -43.15
C VAL A 12 52.93 27.65 -41.80
N LEU A 13 53.36 28.71 -41.15
CA LEU A 13 52.79 29.20 -39.89
C LEU A 13 51.36 29.67 -40.09
N GLY A 14 51.03 30.36 -41.18
CA GLY A 14 49.65 30.77 -41.50
C GLY A 14 48.71 29.61 -41.74
N THR A 15 49.17 28.57 -42.47
CA THR A 15 48.37 27.35 -42.67
C THR A 15 48.15 26.56 -41.36
N ALA A 16 49.22 26.50 -40.53
CA ALA A 16 49.06 25.83 -39.20
C ALA A 16 48.11 26.58 -38.30
N LEU A 17 48.12 27.89 -38.25
CA LEU A 17 47.15 28.69 -37.49
C LEU A 17 45.72 28.57 -38.03
N LEU A 18 45.53 28.53 -39.35
CA LEU A 18 44.25 28.33 -39.98
C LEU A 18 43.67 26.93 -39.62
N LEU A 19 44.47 25.89 -39.69
CA LEU A 19 44.12 24.53 -39.31
C LEU A 19 43.75 24.46 -37.81
N ALA A 20 44.55 25.10 -36.96
CA ALA A 20 44.24 25.16 -35.52
C ALA A 20 42.91 25.90 -35.24
N ALA A 21 42.64 27.00 -35.95
CA ALA A 21 41.37 27.72 -35.84
C ALA A 21 40.19 26.88 -36.33
N LEU A 22 40.34 26.19 -37.45
CA LEU A 22 39.29 25.29 -37.96
C LEU A 22 39.02 24.12 -37.00
N LEU A 23 40.04 23.52 -36.39
CA LEU A 23 39.93 22.47 -35.40
C LEU A 23 39.26 23.01 -34.13
N ALA A 24 39.58 24.22 -33.68
CA ALA A 24 38.95 24.85 -32.54
C ALA A 24 37.44 25.11 -32.78
N ILE A 25 37.09 25.62 -33.97
CA ILE A 25 35.71 25.83 -34.38
C ILE A 25 34.95 24.48 -34.41
N ALA A 26 35.56 23.46 -35.04
CA ALA A 26 34.95 22.11 -35.10
C ALA A 26 34.74 21.53 -33.70
N ALA A 27 35.70 21.70 -32.78
CA ALA A 27 35.60 21.28 -31.40
C ALA A 27 34.45 21.99 -30.65
N VAL A 28 34.30 23.31 -30.84
CA VAL A 28 33.23 24.10 -30.25
C VAL A 28 31.87 23.67 -30.80
N VAL A 29 31.76 23.43 -32.10
CA VAL A 29 30.51 22.94 -32.72
C VAL A 29 30.14 21.54 -32.20
N ALA A 30 31.10 20.62 -32.16
CA ALA A 30 30.91 19.27 -31.64
C ALA A 30 30.52 19.30 -30.16
N TRP A 31 31.14 20.16 -29.35
CA TRP A 31 30.81 20.35 -27.95
C TRP A 31 29.39 20.90 -27.76
N ARG A 32 28.99 21.90 -28.53
CA ARG A 32 27.63 22.44 -28.50
C ARG A 32 26.58 21.38 -28.90
N HIS A 33 26.88 20.61 -29.96
CA HIS A 33 26.04 19.50 -30.40
C HIS A 33 25.87 18.47 -29.29
N TYR A 34 26.95 18.05 -28.64
CA TYR A 34 26.96 17.13 -27.54
C TYR A 34 26.15 17.65 -26.32
N LEU A 35 26.32 18.92 -25.93
CA LEU A 35 25.53 19.53 -24.85
C LEU A 35 24.05 19.58 -25.22
N HIS A 36 23.73 19.92 -26.45
CA HIS A 36 22.33 19.91 -26.91
C HIS A 36 21.73 18.52 -26.82
N PHE A 37 22.43 17.49 -27.29
CA PHE A 37 22.01 16.10 -27.12
C PHE A 37 21.82 15.73 -25.62
N ALA A 38 22.81 16.04 -24.79
CA ALA A 38 22.84 15.62 -23.40
C ALA A 38 21.71 16.23 -22.55
N ASP A 39 21.35 17.50 -22.82
CA ASP A 39 20.53 18.33 -21.94
C ASP A 39 19.15 18.67 -22.50
N THR A 40 18.88 18.34 -23.79
CA THR A 40 17.56 18.58 -24.37
C THR A 40 16.62 17.40 -24.06
N PRO A 41 15.41 17.64 -23.51
CA PRO A 41 14.43 16.60 -23.30
C PRO A 41 14.01 15.92 -24.60
N VAL A 42 13.97 14.59 -24.59
CA VAL A 42 13.62 13.75 -25.74
C VAL A 42 12.28 13.09 -25.49
N PRO A 43 11.27 13.34 -26.33
CA PRO A 43 10.00 12.63 -26.21
C PRO A 43 10.19 11.15 -26.57
N ALA A 44 9.51 10.29 -25.81
CA ALA A 44 9.43 8.86 -26.06
C ALA A 44 8.01 8.49 -26.49
N SER A 45 7.87 7.44 -27.31
CA SER A 45 6.56 6.90 -27.67
C SER A 45 5.98 5.98 -26.59
N ALA A 46 6.85 5.32 -25.81
CA ALA A 46 6.43 4.51 -24.67
C ALA A 46 6.47 5.31 -23.37
N PRO A 47 5.57 5.04 -22.42
CA PRO A 47 5.54 5.74 -21.12
C PRO A 47 6.71 5.36 -20.20
N SER A 48 7.28 4.16 -20.37
CA SER A 48 8.37 3.65 -19.54
C SER A 48 9.29 2.69 -20.28
N VAL A 49 10.45 2.41 -19.68
CA VAL A 49 11.39 1.38 -20.14
C VAL A 49 11.81 0.50 -18.97
N VAL A 50 11.95 -0.82 -19.22
CA VAL A 50 12.36 -1.80 -18.21
C VAL A 50 13.81 -2.20 -18.42
N ILE A 51 14.64 -1.97 -17.41
CA ILE A 51 16.03 -2.42 -17.34
C ILE A 51 16.07 -3.73 -16.54
N ALA A 52 16.46 -4.81 -17.19
CA ALA A 52 16.54 -6.14 -16.60
C ALA A 52 17.91 -6.42 -15.96
N PRO A 53 18.01 -7.40 -15.03
CA PRO A 53 19.31 -7.87 -14.55
C PRO A 53 20.22 -8.28 -15.71
N GLY A 54 21.48 -7.80 -15.71
CA GLY A 54 22.46 -8.11 -16.75
C GLY A 54 22.39 -7.22 -18.00
N ASP A 55 21.46 -6.27 -18.09
CA ASP A 55 21.44 -5.33 -19.20
C ASP A 55 22.71 -4.46 -19.22
N SER A 56 23.46 -4.55 -20.32
CA SER A 56 24.55 -3.62 -20.60
C SER A 56 24.01 -2.27 -21.05
N LEU A 57 24.84 -1.21 -21.05
CA LEU A 57 24.48 0.09 -21.62
C LEU A 57 23.98 -0.06 -23.07
N LYS A 58 24.61 -0.91 -23.88
CA LYS A 58 24.17 -1.18 -25.26
C LYS A 58 22.79 -1.83 -25.32
N ALA A 59 22.49 -2.77 -24.44
CA ALA A 59 21.17 -3.37 -24.33
C ALA A 59 20.12 -2.33 -23.89
N THR A 60 20.44 -1.49 -22.91
CA THR A 60 19.62 -0.36 -22.47
C THR A 60 19.31 0.59 -23.60
N LEU A 61 20.32 1.01 -24.39
CA LEU A 61 20.13 1.89 -25.54
C LEU A 61 19.21 1.29 -26.61
N ARG A 62 19.31 -0.03 -26.87
CA ARG A 62 18.35 -0.71 -27.78
C ARG A 62 16.93 -0.61 -27.28
N LYS A 63 16.70 -0.81 -25.97
CA LYS A 63 15.38 -0.68 -25.34
C LYS A 63 14.86 0.77 -25.39
N LEU A 64 15.70 1.75 -25.14
CA LEU A 64 15.36 3.16 -25.24
C LEU A 64 14.96 3.55 -26.67
N ARG A 65 15.69 3.06 -27.68
CA ARG A 65 15.35 3.28 -29.09
C ARG A 65 14.02 2.63 -29.46
N ALA A 66 13.78 1.40 -28.99
CA ALA A 66 12.50 0.73 -29.18
C ALA A 66 11.34 1.46 -28.48
N ALA A 67 11.62 2.19 -27.41
CA ALA A 67 10.66 3.04 -26.71
C ALA A 67 10.51 4.45 -27.37
N GLY A 68 11.19 4.69 -28.51
CA GLY A 68 11.07 5.93 -29.28
C GLY A 68 12.14 6.99 -28.97
N LEU A 69 13.10 6.75 -28.07
CA LEU A 69 14.24 7.65 -27.88
C LEU A 69 15.30 7.38 -28.96
N VAL A 70 15.15 7.99 -30.11
CA VAL A 70 16.04 7.73 -31.28
C VAL A 70 17.24 8.69 -31.37
N GLN A 71 17.28 9.73 -30.55
CA GLN A 71 18.33 10.76 -30.62
C GLN A 71 19.65 10.28 -30.02
N GLY A 72 20.72 10.85 -30.54
CA GLY A 72 22.10 10.62 -30.11
C GLY A 72 22.77 9.37 -30.70
N ALA A 73 24.02 9.53 -31.12
CA ALA A 73 24.86 8.40 -31.55
C ALA A 73 25.28 7.55 -30.34
N GLU A 74 25.56 6.26 -30.54
CA GLU A 74 26.00 5.36 -29.47
C GLU A 74 27.20 5.90 -28.69
N LEU A 75 28.14 6.57 -29.40
CA LEU A 75 29.31 7.19 -28.79
C LEU A 75 28.92 8.32 -27.82
N GLU A 76 27.95 9.17 -28.19
CA GLU A 76 27.48 10.25 -27.32
C GLU A 76 26.85 9.70 -26.03
N TRP A 77 26.03 8.65 -26.12
CA TRP A 77 25.49 7.96 -24.95
C TRP A 77 26.58 7.32 -24.09
N GLN A 78 27.62 6.74 -24.69
CA GLN A 78 28.74 6.15 -23.93
C GLN A 78 29.56 7.24 -23.20
N LEU A 79 29.85 8.36 -23.86
CA LEU A 79 30.52 9.50 -23.24
C LEU A 79 29.71 10.08 -22.11
N LEU A 80 28.41 10.27 -22.33
CA LEU A 80 27.50 10.78 -21.32
C LEU A 80 27.39 9.83 -20.12
N ALA A 81 27.27 8.50 -20.35
CA ALA A 81 27.25 7.53 -19.29
C ALA A 81 28.51 7.54 -18.41
N ARG A 82 29.69 7.78 -19.02
CA ARG A 82 30.94 7.96 -18.27
C ARG A 82 30.91 9.27 -17.47
N GLN A 83 30.47 10.36 -18.10
CA GLN A 83 30.42 11.70 -17.48
C GLN A 83 29.51 11.72 -16.24
N VAL A 84 28.33 11.04 -16.28
CA VAL A 84 27.41 10.96 -15.14
C VAL A 84 27.68 9.76 -14.24
N ASP A 85 28.81 9.07 -14.43
CA ASP A 85 29.20 7.87 -13.66
C ASP A 85 28.13 6.74 -13.69
N ALA A 86 27.43 6.61 -14.82
CA ALA A 86 26.38 5.60 -15.02
C ALA A 86 26.90 4.34 -15.77
N ALA A 87 28.09 4.39 -16.34
CA ALA A 87 28.68 3.27 -17.08
C ALA A 87 28.86 2.04 -16.16
N GLY A 88 28.19 0.95 -16.46
CA GLY A 88 28.20 -0.27 -15.63
C GLY A 88 27.48 -0.17 -14.29
N LYS A 89 26.78 0.96 -14.01
CA LYS A 89 26.09 1.21 -12.73
C LYS A 89 24.59 1.45 -12.89
N LEU A 90 24.02 1.12 -14.04
CA LEU A 90 22.58 1.23 -14.26
C LEU A 90 21.85 0.23 -13.36
N LYS A 91 20.89 0.71 -12.57
CA LYS A 91 20.10 -0.15 -11.68
C LYS A 91 18.93 -0.77 -12.42
N VAL A 92 18.62 -2.00 -12.03
CA VAL A 92 17.45 -2.75 -12.52
C VAL A 92 16.17 -2.04 -12.07
N GLY A 93 15.15 -2.06 -12.94
CA GLY A 93 13.83 -1.52 -12.63
C GLY A 93 13.14 -0.89 -13.83
N GLU A 94 11.98 -0.33 -13.61
CA GLU A 94 11.18 0.36 -14.60
C GLU A 94 11.34 1.88 -14.43
N TYR A 95 11.70 2.55 -15.52
CA TYR A 95 11.96 4.00 -15.53
C TYR A 95 10.93 4.72 -16.38
N ALA A 96 10.34 5.78 -15.84
CA ALA A 96 9.42 6.63 -16.58
C ALA A 96 10.16 7.41 -17.66
N LEU A 97 9.54 7.48 -18.83
CA LEU A 97 10.00 8.28 -19.99
C LEU A 97 9.08 9.47 -20.24
N SER A 98 7.98 9.59 -19.53
CA SER A 98 7.04 10.71 -19.56
C SER A 98 6.96 11.34 -18.15
N PRO A 99 7.03 12.67 -18.02
CA PRO A 99 7.32 13.66 -19.08
C PRO A 99 8.70 13.45 -19.71
N ALA A 100 8.91 14.04 -20.88
CA ALA A 100 10.19 13.92 -21.60
C ALA A 100 11.38 14.31 -20.71
N LEU A 101 12.41 13.45 -20.73
CA LEU A 101 13.64 13.63 -19.97
C LEU A 101 14.81 13.86 -20.88
N SER A 102 15.81 14.63 -20.45
CA SER A 102 17.07 14.69 -21.16
C SER A 102 17.86 13.38 -20.98
N PRO A 103 18.72 13.00 -21.95
CA PRO A 103 19.61 11.85 -21.82
C PRO A 103 20.41 11.84 -20.52
N ARG A 104 20.91 13.01 -20.08
CA ARG A 104 21.64 13.18 -18.81
C ARG A 104 20.75 12.85 -17.61
N GLU A 105 19.55 13.39 -17.57
CA GLU A 105 18.62 13.15 -16.49
C GLU A 105 18.20 11.68 -16.43
N LEU A 106 17.91 11.06 -17.59
CA LEU A 106 17.53 9.66 -17.69
C LEU A 106 18.64 8.74 -17.16
N LEU A 107 19.88 8.89 -17.62
CA LEU A 107 21.00 8.09 -17.11
C LEU A 107 21.27 8.32 -15.62
N THR A 108 21.10 9.57 -15.16
CA THR A 108 21.22 9.90 -13.73
C THR A 108 20.16 9.19 -12.90
N ARG A 109 18.89 9.19 -13.33
CA ARG A 109 17.80 8.45 -12.68
C ARG A 109 18.09 6.94 -12.65
N MET A 110 18.56 6.37 -13.78
CA MET A 110 18.92 4.96 -13.84
C MET A 110 20.07 4.59 -12.91
N ARG A 111 21.10 5.44 -12.82
CA ARG A 111 22.22 5.26 -11.87
C ARG A 111 21.75 5.33 -10.41
N GLN A 112 20.85 6.25 -10.10
CA GLN A 112 20.32 6.44 -8.74
C GLN A 112 19.27 5.38 -8.38
N GLY A 113 18.69 4.67 -9.36
CA GLY A 113 17.61 3.72 -9.13
C GLY A 113 16.27 4.40 -8.82
N ARG A 114 16.04 5.57 -9.42
CA ARG A 114 14.76 6.27 -9.31
C ARG A 114 13.71 5.62 -10.22
N VAL A 115 13.30 4.41 -9.86
CA VAL A 115 12.32 3.60 -10.59
C VAL A 115 10.89 4.07 -10.36
N ILE A 116 9.97 3.64 -11.22
CA ILE A 116 8.53 3.81 -11.01
C ILE A 116 8.12 3.05 -9.76
N GLN A 117 7.40 3.73 -8.89
CA GLN A 117 6.82 3.17 -7.69
C GLN A 117 5.33 2.96 -7.87
N TYR A 118 4.86 1.77 -7.55
CA TYR A 118 3.46 1.38 -7.50
C TYR A 118 2.99 1.31 -6.07
N ARG A 119 1.68 1.33 -5.86
CA ARG A 119 1.07 1.29 -4.53
C ARG A 119 0.03 0.20 -4.46
N PHE A 120 0.06 -0.56 -3.39
CA PHE A 120 -0.96 -1.53 -3.04
C PHE A 120 -1.52 -1.18 -1.67
N THR A 121 -2.83 -0.95 -1.58
CA THR A 121 -3.50 -0.59 -0.33
C THR A 121 -4.24 -1.79 0.21
N ILE A 122 -3.92 -2.21 1.44
CA ILE A 122 -4.73 -3.12 2.25
C ILE A 122 -5.76 -2.25 2.97
N VAL A 123 -7.03 -2.55 2.78
CA VAL A 123 -8.13 -1.76 3.34
C VAL A 123 -8.53 -2.29 4.71
N GLU A 124 -8.78 -1.40 5.67
CA GLU A 124 -9.30 -1.76 6.98
C GLU A 124 -10.59 -2.58 6.87
N GLY A 125 -10.73 -3.57 7.71
CA GLY A 125 -11.89 -4.46 7.71
C GLY A 125 -11.94 -5.50 6.59
N TRP A 126 -10.97 -5.57 5.67
CA TRP A 126 -10.85 -6.69 4.76
C TRP A 126 -10.53 -7.98 5.53
N ASN A 127 -11.10 -9.10 5.05
CA ASN A 127 -10.63 -10.42 5.47
C ASN A 127 -9.48 -10.89 4.56
N PHE A 128 -8.81 -11.97 4.96
CA PHE A 128 -7.66 -12.47 4.22
C PHE A 128 -8.00 -12.92 2.78
N ARG A 129 -9.20 -13.44 2.54
CA ARG A 129 -9.66 -13.80 1.19
C ARG A 129 -9.76 -12.57 0.28
N GLN A 130 -10.28 -11.45 0.78
CA GLN A 130 -10.36 -10.19 0.03
C GLN A 130 -8.96 -9.65 -0.26
N LEU A 131 -8.04 -9.71 0.71
CA LEU A 131 -6.64 -9.33 0.52
C LEU A 131 -5.98 -10.18 -0.59
N ARG A 132 -6.15 -11.51 -0.57
CA ARG A 132 -5.63 -12.39 -1.62
C ARG A 132 -6.19 -12.07 -3.00
N ALA A 133 -7.48 -11.82 -3.09
CA ALA A 133 -8.14 -11.46 -4.36
C ALA A 133 -7.59 -10.13 -4.92
N ALA A 134 -7.39 -9.13 -4.08
CA ALA A 134 -6.81 -7.85 -4.48
C ALA A 134 -5.34 -8.01 -4.92
N LEU A 135 -4.52 -8.77 -4.19
CA LEU A 135 -3.13 -9.04 -4.56
C LEU A 135 -3.04 -9.76 -5.92
N ALA A 136 -3.95 -10.68 -6.21
CA ALA A 136 -3.95 -11.41 -7.49
C ALA A 136 -4.15 -10.51 -8.72
N THR A 137 -4.66 -9.30 -8.55
CA THR A 137 -4.87 -8.32 -9.63
C THR A 137 -3.85 -7.18 -9.63
N ALA A 138 -2.97 -7.11 -8.63
CA ALA A 138 -2.00 -6.03 -8.49
C ALA A 138 -0.87 -6.14 -9.52
N THR A 139 -0.79 -5.21 -10.46
CA THR A 139 0.25 -5.15 -11.50
C THR A 139 1.21 -3.99 -11.23
N PRO A 140 2.51 -4.12 -11.55
CA PRO A 140 3.23 -5.26 -12.16
C PRO A 140 3.86 -6.21 -11.12
N LEU A 141 3.15 -6.52 -10.03
CA LEU A 141 3.62 -7.41 -8.97
C LEU A 141 3.82 -8.84 -9.49
N GLN A 142 4.84 -9.56 -9.00
CA GLN A 142 5.02 -10.96 -9.30
C GLN A 142 4.09 -11.80 -8.41
N HIS A 143 3.21 -12.58 -9.04
CA HIS A 143 2.23 -13.41 -8.33
C HIS A 143 2.79 -14.80 -8.05
N SER A 144 3.24 -15.00 -6.81
CA SER A 144 3.86 -16.26 -6.35
C SER A 144 2.98 -17.06 -5.37
N ILE A 145 1.87 -16.45 -4.90
CA ILE A 145 1.00 -17.06 -3.88
C ILE A 145 -0.28 -17.69 -4.44
N ASN A 146 -0.62 -17.48 -5.70
CA ASN A 146 -1.91 -17.89 -6.26
C ASN A 146 -2.19 -19.39 -6.14
N ALA A 147 -1.15 -20.23 -6.24
CA ALA A 147 -1.26 -21.69 -6.14
C ALA A 147 -1.10 -22.23 -4.71
N LEU A 148 -0.81 -21.36 -3.72
CA LEU A 148 -0.61 -21.78 -2.33
C LEU A 148 -1.94 -21.74 -1.57
N ASP A 149 -2.18 -22.73 -0.72
CA ASP A 149 -3.18 -22.61 0.34
C ASP A 149 -2.66 -21.67 1.46
N ASP A 150 -3.52 -21.35 2.40
CA ASP A 150 -3.22 -20.39 3.47
C ASP A 150 -2.08 -20.87 4.38
N ALA A 151 -2.01 -22.19 4.67
CA ALA A 151 -0.97 -22.77 5.51
C ALA A 151 0.41 -22.75 4.81
N ALA A 152 0.45 -23.13 3.52
CA ALA A 152 1.67 -23.09 2.72
C ALA A 152 2.16 -21.64 2.52
N LEU A 153 1.24 -20.70 2.34
CA LEU A 153 1.57 -19.28 2.24
C LEU A 153 2.20 -18.78 3.54
N MET A 154 1.58 -19.03 4.70
CA MET A 154 2.12 -18.60 5.99
C MET A 154 3.46 -19.27 6.30
N ALA A 155 3.64 -20.55 5.92
CA ALA A 155 4.93 -21.21 6.03
C ALA A 155 6.00 -20.53 5.16
N ARG A 156 5.67 -20.13 3.93
CA ARG A 156 6.58 -19.40 3.03
C ARG A 156 6.92 -17.99 3.53
N LEU A 157 6.01 -17.36 4.25
CA LEU A 157 6.28 -16.09 4.95
C LEU A 157 7.19 -16.27 6.19
N GLY A 158 7.32 -17.51 6.72
CA GLY A 158 8.07 -17.83 7.93
C GLY A 158 7.18 -18.00 9.17
N PHE A 159 5.86 -18.07 9.02
CA PHE A 159 4.87 -18.07 10.11
C PHE A 159 3.95 -19.30 10.06
N ALA A 160 4.48 -20.48 9.83
CA ALA A 160 3.75 -21.74 9.59
C ALA A 160 2.66 -22.10 10.62
N LYS A 161 2.73 -21.57 11.84
CA LYS A 161 1.78 -21.86 12.93
C LYS A 161 0.71 -20.76 13.12
N GLN A 162 0.77 -19.69 12.33
CA GLN A 162 -0.18 -18.57 12.46
C GLN A 162 -1.31 -18.69 11.43
N HIS A 163 -2.52 -18.38 11.87
CA HIS A 163 -3.63 -18.14 10.95
C HIS A 163 -3.43 -16.80 10.25
N PRO A 164 -3.65 -16.67 8.93
CA PRO A 164 -3.36 -15.44 8.19
C PRO A 164 -4.31 -14.28 8.51
N GLU A 165 -5.52 -14.57 9.02
CA GLU A 165 -6.52 -13.55 9.28
C GLU A 165 -6.04 -12.56 10.35
N GLY A 166 -6.20 -11.25 10.07
CA GLY A 166 -5.80 -10.16 10.95
C GLY A 166 -4.31 -9.84 10.96
N ARG A 167 -3.45 -10.58 10.22
CA ARG A 167 -1.98 -10.49 10.35
C ARG A 167 -1.30 -9.44 9.48
N PHE A 168 -2.03 -8.77 8.62
CA PHE A 168 -1.47 -7.81 7.67
C PHE A 168 -2.04 -6.43 7.92
N LEU A 169 -1.20 -5.47 8.31
CA LEU A 169 -1.67 -4.14 8.69
C LEU A 169 -2.29 -3.42 7.49
N PRO A 170 -3.51 -2.88 7.62
CA PRO A 170 -4.10 -2.02 6.61
C PRO A 170 -3.32 -0.72 6.47
N GLU A 171 -2.55 -0.63 5.38
CA GLU A 171 -1.76 0.53 4.98
C GLU A 171 -1.53 0.49 3.46
N THR A 172 -0.96 1.55 2.92
CA THR A 172 -0.51 1.59 1.52
C THR A 172 0.95 1.20 1.43
N TYR A 173 1.22 0.08 0.76
CA TYR A 173 2.55 -0.47 0.56
C TYR A 173 3.09 -0.09 -0.81
N VAL A 174 4.26 0.54 -0.82
CA VAL A 174 4.97 0.88 -2.05
C VAL A 174 5.72 -0.35 -2.54
N TYR A 175 5.64 -0.62 -3.86
CA TYR A 175 6.39 -1.69 -4.51
C TYR A 175 6.87 -1.24 -5.89
N GLN A 176 7.77 -1.97 -6.48
CA GLN A 176 8.31 -1.72 -7.81
C GLN A 176 8.18 -2.96 -8.69
N ARG A 177 8.34 -2.79 -10.00
CA ARG A 177 8.41 -3.94 -10.92
C ARG A 177 9.54 -4.88 -10.49
N GLY A 178 9.21 -6.16 -10.32
CA GLY A 178 10.12 -7.19 -9.83
C GLY A 178 9.88 -7.59 -8.38
N ASP A 179 9.19 -6.77 -7.57
CA ASP A 179 8.73 -7.19 -6.25
C ASP A 179 7.63 -8.25 -6.38
N SER A 180 7.54 -9.14 -5.40
CA SER A 180 6.51 -10.18 -5.32
C SER A 180 5.41 -9.82 -4.31
N ASP A 181 4.27 -10.49 -4.44
CA ASP A 181 3.21 -10.50 -3.44
C ASP A 181 3.71 -10.92 -2.04
N ILE A 182 4.67 -11.86 -1.97
CA ILE A 182 5.37 -12.25 -0.73
C ILE A 182 6.10 -11.05 -0.09
N ASP A 183 6.74 -10.20 -0.90
CA ASP A 183 7.48 -9.03 -0.37
C ASP A 183 6.52 -8.00 0.24
N VAL A 184 5.36 -7.79 -0.39
CA VAL A 184 4.31 -6.93 0.15
C VAL A 184 3.75 -7.51 1.45
N LEU A 185 3.40 -8.81 1.46
CA LEU A 185 2.85 -9.48 2.64
C LEU A 185 3.83 -9.50 3.81
N LYS A 186 5.13 -9.74 3.59
CA LYS A 186 6.15 -9.67 4.65
C LYS A 186 6.20 -8.30 5.31
N ARG A 187 6.16 -7.22 4.51
CA ARG A 187 6.14 -5.84 5.04
C ARG A 187 4.87 -5.56 5.82
N ALA A 188 3.72 -6.01 5.32
CA ALA A 188 2.43 -5.83 5.98
C ALA A 188 2.33 -6.61 7.29
N HIS A 189 2.88 -7.85 7.34
CA HIS A 189 2.95 -8.66 8.55
C HIS A 189 3.85 -7.99 9.60
N ALA A 190 5.06 -7.59 9.22
CA ALA A 190 5.98 -6.91 10.13
C ALA A 190 5.42 -5.60 10.67
N ALA A 191 4.65 -4.87 9.84
CA ALA A 191 3.96 -3.66 10.26
C ALA A 191 2.85 -3.96 11.28
N MET A 192 2.09 -5.06 11.10
CA MET A 192 1.06 -5.50 12.06
C MET A 192 1.69 -5.92 13.38
N ASP A 193 2.75 -6.73 13.35
CA ASP A 193 3.45 -7.16 14.57
C ASP A 193 3.93 -5.94 15.38
N LYS A 194 4.51 -4.96 14.70
CA LYS A 194 4.95 -3.72 15.34
C LYS A 194 3.79 -2.91 15.91
N ALA A 195 2.70 -2.75 15.14
CA ALA A 195 1.53 -2.00 15.60
C ALA A 195 0.85 -2.66 16.81
N LEU A 196 0.72 -3.99 16.76
CA LEU A 196 0.14 -4.78 17.85
C LEU A 196 0.99 -4.71 19.12
N ALA A 197 2.32 -4.83 19.00
CA ALA A 197 3.24 -4.70 20.14
C ALA A 197 3.12 -3.30 20.78
N GLN A 198 3.13 -2.24 19.96
CA GLN A 198 2.98 -0.86 20.42
C GLN A 198 1.64 -0.61 21.11
N ALA A 199 0.54 -1.16 20.57
CA ALA A 199 -0.76 -1.07 21.21
C ALA A 199 -0.77 -1.81 22.55
N TRP A 200 -0.23 -3.03 22.59
CA TRP A 200 -0.17 -3.85 23.81
C TRP A 200 0.66 -3.24 24.93
N GLU A 201 1.76 -2.56 24.61
CA GLU A 201 2.56 -1.79 25.59
C GLU A 201 1.73 -0.67 26.25
N GLN A 202 0.82 -0.06 25.51
CA GLN A 202 -0.04 1.02 25.98
C GLN A 202 -1.34 0.55 26.66
N ARG A 203 -1.51 -0.77 26.88
CA ARG A 203 -2.77 -1.31 27.40
C ARG A 203 -3.14 -0.77 28.75
N ALA A 204 -4.41 -0.52 28.96
CA ALA A 204 -4.98 -0.17 30.27
C ALA A 204 -4.74 -1.33 31.28
N PRO A 205 -4.60 -1.04 32.59
CA PRO A 205 -4.50 -2.07 33.60
C PRO A 205 -5.80 -2.88 33.69
N ASN A 206 -5.70 -4.12 34.18
CA ASN A 206 -6.84 -4.99 34.52
C ASN A 206 -7.79 -5.32 33.34
N LEU A 207 -7.27 -5.33 32.10
CA LEU A 207 -8.04 -5.83 30.97
C LEU A 207 -8.27 -7.33 31.09
N PRO A 208 -9.44 -7.85 30.66
CA PRO A 208 -9.71 -9.28 30.59
C PRO A 208 -9.03 -9.96 29.39
N LEU A 209 -7.99 -9.34 28.82
CA LEU A 209 -7.18 -9.86 27.72
C LEU A 209 -5.83 -10.31 28.28
N VAL A 210 -5.43 -11.54 28.00
CA VAL A 210 -4.20 -12.13 28.56
C VAL A 210 -3.02 -12.14 27.58
N SER A 211 -3.25 -11.75 26.32
CA SER A 211 -2.21 -11.75 25.30
C SER A 211 -2.44 -10.71 24.19
N PRO A 212 -1.40 -10.30 23.45
CA PRO A 212 -1.54 -9.47 22.26
C PRO A 212 -2.46 -10.12 21.21
N GLU A 213 -2.46 -11.46 21.11
CA GLU A 213 -3.33 -12.20 20.20
C GLU A 213 -4.81 -11.92 20.48
N GLN A 214 -5.22 -11.95 21.75
CA GLN A 214 -6.60 -11.64 22.14
C GLN A 214 -6.96 -10.18 21.83
N ALA A 215 -6.00 -9.27 21.96
CA ALA A 215 -6.19 -7.87 21.55
C ALA A 215 -6.40 -7.74 20.04
N LEU A 216 -5.65 -8.49 19.22
CA LEU A 216 -5.81 -8.51 17.77
C LEU A 216 -7.19 -9.06 17.37
N ILE A 217 -7.64 -10.15 18.03
CA ILE A 217 -8.97 -10.73 17.79
C ILE A 217 -10.05 -9.70 18.12
N LEU A 218 -10.00 -9.08 19.29
CA LEU A 218 -10.98 -8.07 19.69
C LEU A 218 -10.95 -6.85 18.76
N ALA A 219 -9.75 -6.37 18.38
CA ALA A 219 -9.60 -5.27 17.43
C ALA A 219 -10.28 -5.56 16.10
N SER A 220 -10.16 -6.79 15.59
CA SER A 220 -10.80 -7.20 14.34
C SER A 220 -12.33 -7.19 14.41
N ILE A 221 -12.89 -7.46 15.58
CA ILE A 221 -14.33 -7.37 15.83
C ILE A 221 -14.77 -5.91 15.89
N ILE A 222 -14.05 -5.06 16.64
CA ILE A 222 -14.30 -3.61 16.74
C ILE A 222 -14.23 -2.95 15.36
N GLU A 223 -13.24 -3.32 14.53
CA GLU A 223 -13.07 -2.82 13.18
C GLU A 223 -14.30 -3.06 12.30
N LYS A 224 -14.99 -4.18 12.52
CA LYS A 224 -16.20 -4.57 11.76
C LYS A 224 -17.49 -3.98 12.32
N GLU A 225 -17.47 -3.44 13.55
CA GLU A 225 -18.67 -2.87 14.19
C GLU A 225 -18.93 -1.42 13.80
N THR A 226 -17.88 -0.62 13.64
CA THR A 226 -18.04 0.81 13.32
C THR A 226 -16.96 1.35 12.41
N ALA A 227 -17.38 2.21 11.49
CA ALA A 227 -16.48 3.03 10.69
C ALA A 227 -16.01 4.29 11.43
N LEU A 228 -16.69 4.69 12.52
CA LEU A 228 -16.41 5.92 13.24
C LEU A 228 -15.31 5.72 14.29
N ALA A 229 -14.18 6.39 14.13
CA ALA A 229 -13.04 6.28 15.04
C ALA A 229 -13.40 6.61 16.49
N SER A 230 -14.27 7.61 16.72
CA SER A 230 -14.71 8.05 18.05
C SER A 230 -15.51 6.99 18.81
N GLU A 231 -16.14 6.03 18.12
CA GLU A 231 -16.97 5.00 18.75
C GLU A 231 -16.16 3.77 19.14
N ARG A 232 -15.04 3.51 18.49
CA ARG A 232 -14.21 2.31 18.72
C ARG A 232 -13.86 2.10 20.20
N PRO A 233 -13.41 3.12 20.98
CA PRO A 233 -13.15 2.92 22.42
C PRO A 233 -14.40 2.61 23.25
N LEU A 234 -15.56 3.14 22.88
CA LEU A 234 -16.83 2.90 23.57
C LEU A 234 -17.29 1.46 23.34
N ILE A 235 -17.28 0.99 22.09
CA ILE A 235 -17.61 -0.38 21.69
C ILE A 235 -16.62 -1.38 22.33
N ALA A 236 -15.32 -1.06 22.32
CA ALA A 236 -14.31 -1.84 23.02
C ALA A 236 -14.65 -1.99 24.50
N GLY A 237 -15.08 -0.90 25.16
CA GLY A 237 -15.51 -0.91 26.54
C GLY A 237 -16.68 -1.87 26.81
N VAL A 238 -17.68 -1.89 25.93
CA VAL A 238 -18.80 -2.83 26.01
C VAL A 238 -18.31 -4.28 25.90
N PHE A 239 -17.53 -4.61 24.88
CA PHE A 239 -17.05 -5.98 24.67
C PHE A 239 -16.15 -6.46 25.81
N LEU A 240 -15.25 -5.62 26.30
CA LEU A 240 -14.36 -5.98 27.41
C LEU A 240 -15.14 -6.22 28.72
N ARG A 241 -16.15 -5.40 29.04
CA ARG A 241 -17.02 -5.63 30.18
C ARG A 241 -17.82 -6.92 30.05
N ARG A 242 -18.35 -7.21 28.84
CA ARG A 242 -19.02 -8.49 28.58
C ARG A 242 -18.09 -9.68 28.77
N LEU A 243 -16.84 -9.61 28.27
CA LEU A 243 -15.83 -10.65 28.48
C LEU A 243 -15.55 -10.86 29.97
N GLN A 244 -15.39 -9.78 30.74
CA GLN A 244 -15.14 -9.84 32.17
C GLN A 244 -16.29 -10.47 32.95
N LEU A 245 -17.53 -10.26 32.52
CA LEU A 245 -18.73 -10.82 33.10
C LEU A 245 -19.11 -12.21 32.55
N GLY A 246 -18.31 -12.79 31.65
CA GLY A 246 -18.62 -14.06 30.98
C GLY A 246 -19.83 -13.98 30.04
N MET A 247 -20.26 -12.78 29.66
CA MET A 247 -21.37 -12.59 28.72
C MET A 247 -20.92 -12.91 27.28
N LYS A 248 -21.87 -13.35 26.47
CA LYS A 248 -21.68 -13.53 25.01
C LYS A 248 -21.48 -12.16 24.34
N LEU A 249 -20.58 -12.07 23.34
CA LEU A 249 -20.36 -10.80 22.62
C LEU A 249 -21.55 -10.41 21.75
N GLN A 250 -22.22 -11.38 21.11
CA GLN A 250 -23.44 -11.20 20.31
C GLN A 250 -23.28 -10.11 19.24
N THR A 251 -22.31 -10.30 18.37
CA THR A 251 -21.96 -9.35 17.32
C THR A 251 -22.07 -10.00 15.94
N ASP A 252 -22.86 -9.38 15.07
CA ASP A 252 -23.19 -9.89 13.73
C ASP A 252 -21.96 -10.15 12.84
N PRO A 253 -20.92 -9.29 12.82
CA PRO A 253 -19.74 -9.53 12.01
C PRO A 253 -19.05 -10.88 12.24
N THR A 254 -19.10 -11.42 13.45
CA THR A 254 -18.52 -12.74 13.75
C THR A 254 -19.32 -13.86 13.10
N VAL A 255 -20.64 -13.75 13.08
CA VAL A 255 -21.53 -14.69 12.40
C VAL A 255 -21.34 -14.62 10.90
N ILE A 256 -21.27 -13.42 10.32
CA ILE A 256 -21.01 -13.18 8.90
C ILE A 256 -19.68 -13.83 8.49
N TYR A 257 -18.62 -13.64 9.28
CA TYR A 257 -17.33 -14.27 9.03
C TYR A 257 -17.43 -15.80 9.04
N GLY A 258 -18.16 -16.36 10.04
CA GLY A 258 -18.39 -17.80 10.16
C GLY A 258 -19.18 -18.41 9.00
N ILE A 259 -20.14 -17.68 8.42
CA ILE A 259 -20.86 -18.07 7.19
C ILE A 259 -19.91 -18.07 5.98
N GLY A 260 -18.95 -17.15 5.95
CA GLY A 260 -17.94 -17.08 4.92
C GLY A 260 -18.50 -16.71 3.54
N SER A 261 -18.09 -17.47 2.50
CA SER A 261 -18.48 -17.20 1.09
C SER A 261 -19.97 -17.40 0.80
N SER A 262 -20.69 -18.10 1.68
CA SER A 262 -22.13 -18.36 1.53
C SER A 262 -23.00 -17.19 2.03
N TYR A 263 -22.40 -16.14 2.60
CA TYR A 263 -23.12 -14.94 3.04
C TYR A 263 -23.64 -14.16 1.83
N ASP A 264 -24.95 -13.99 1.76
CA ASP A 264 -25.68 -13.33 0.67
C ASP A 264 -26.09 -11.88 0.97
N GLY A 265 -25.55 -11.28 2.04
CA GLY A 265 -25.87 -9.91 2.45
C GLY A 265 -26.96 -9.83 3.52
N ASN A 266 -27.59 -10.93 3.94
CA ASN A 266 -28.65 -10.94 4.91
C ASN A 266 -28.44 -12.01 5.99
N ILE A 267 -28.45 -11.60 7.26
CA ILE A 267 -28.40 -12.51 8.43
C ILE A 267 -29.81 -12.95 8.77
N ARG A 268 -30.02 -14.28 8.82
CA ARG A 268 -31.29 -14.88 9.18
C ARG A 268 -31.27 -15.40 10.63
N ARG A 269 -32.44 -15.58 11.23
CA ARG A 269 -32.55 -16.12 12.58
C ARG A 269 -31.80 -17.45 12.74
N ARG A 270 -31.85 -18.32 11.74
CA ARG A 270 -31.08 -19.57 11.73
C ARG A 270 -29.58 -19.37 11.88
N ASP A 271 -29.05 -18.33 11.28
CA ASP A 271 -27.58 -18.03 11.28
C ASP A 271 -27.16 -17.62 12.70
N LEU A 272 -28.00 -16.88 13.42
CA LEU A 272 -27.77 -16.49 14.82
C LEU A 272 -27.87 -17.66 15.80
N THR A 273 -28.61 -18.73 15.45
CA THR A 273 -28.85 -19.91 16.33
C THR A 273 -27.98 -21.10 15.96
N THR A 274 -27.40 -21.14 14.77
CA THR A 274 -26.48 -22.21 14.34
C THR A 274 -25.15 -22.08 15.07
N ASP A 275 -24.74 -23.10 15.81
CA ASP A 275 -23.47 -23.09 16.53
C ASP A 275 -22.30 -23.28 15.57
N THR A 276 -21.42 -22.28 15.51
CA THR A 276 -20.15 -22.33 14.81
C THR A 276 -19.05 -21.78 15.71
N PRO A 277 -17.76 -22.08 15.46
CA PRO A 277 -16.66 -21.52 16.25
C PRO A 277 -16.64 -19.98 16.30
N TYR A 278 -17.25 -19.32 15.31
CA TYR A 278 -17.31 -17.86 15.21
C TYR A 278 -18.65 -17.27 15.66
N ASN A 279 -19.64 -18.07 16.02
CA ASN A 279 -20.95 -17.54 16.43
C ASN A 279 -20.95 -17.08 17.88
N THR A 280 -20.75 -15.78 18.10
CA THR A 280 -20.77 -15.14 19.42
C THR A 280 -22.17 -14.99 20.03
N TYR A 281 -23.25 -15.39 19.34
CA TYR A 281 -24.58 -15.54 19.91
C TYR A 281 -24.76 -16.88 20.62
N THR A 282 -24.02 -17.92 20.20
CA THR A 282 -24.10 -19.25 20.82
C THR A 282 -22.95 -19.50 21.78
N ARG A 283 -21.79 -18.93 21.57
CA ARG A 283 -20.57 -19.14 22.34
C ARG A 283 -20.15 -17.89 23.12
N THR A 284 -19.53 -18.09 24.27
CA THR A 284 -18.92 -17.04 25.10
C THR A 284 -17.45 -16.84 24.71
N GLY A 285 -16.88 -15.66 25.04
CA GLY A 285 -15.49 -15.34 24.79
C GLY A 285 -15.23 -14.77 23.39
N LEU A 286 -13.97 -14.70 23.02
CA LEU A 286 -13.50 -14.26 21.72
C LEU A 286 -13.62 -15.36 20.67
N THR A 287 -13.63 -14.98 19.41
CA THR A 287 -13.52 -15.91 18.26
C THR A 287 -12.16 -16.61 18.23
N PRO A 288 -12.04 -17.80 17.58
CA PRO A 288 -10.75 -18.52 17.52
C PRO A 288 -9.63 -17.75 16.86
N THR A 289 -9.96 -16.90 15.88
CA THR A 289 -9.02 -16.05 15.15
C THR A 289 -9.61 -14.65 14.98
N PRO A 290 -8.83 -13.65 14.55
CA PRO A 290 -9.40 -12.42 14.01
C PRO A 290 -10.40 -12.71 12.88
N ILE A 291 -11.28 -11.78 12.59
CA ILE A 291 -12.31 -11.88 11.53
C ILE A 291 -12.09 -10.87 10.39
N ALA A 292 -11.11 -9.99 10.53
CA ALA A 292 -10.72 -8.98 9.55
C ALA A 292 -9.32 -8.44 9.87
N MET A 293 -8.76 -7.64 8.97
CA MET A 293 -7.55 -6.85 9.17
C MET A 293 -7.90 -5.55 9.92
N PRO A 294 -7.58 -5.42 11.22
CA PRO A 294 -7.86 -4.20 11.97
C PRO A 294 -6.81 -3.12 11.71
N GLY A 295 -7.24 -1.87 11.67
CA GLY A 295 -6.37 -0.72 11.65
C GLY A 295 -5.75 -0.39 13.01
N ARG A 296 -4.82 0.56 13.05
CA ARG A 296 -4.14 0.99 14.30
C ARG A 296 -5.11 1.50 15.35
N GLU A 297 -6.12 2.23 14.94
CA GLU A 297 -7.12 2.80 15.85
C GLU A 297 -7.97 1.70 16.52
N ALA A 298 -8.32 0.63 15.78
CA ALA A 298 -9.02 -0.51 16.37
C ALA A 298 -8.13 -1.31 17.34
N LEU A 299 -6.84 -1.47 17.01
CA LEU A 299 -5.85 -2.09 17.91
C LEU A 299 -5.72 -1.30 19.21
N LEU A 300 -5.61 0.02 19.12
CA LEU A 300 -5.50 0.89 20.29
C LEU A 300 -6.80 0.87 21.12
N ALA A 301 -7.96 0.93 20.48
CA ALA A 301 -9.25 0.86 21.15
C ALA A 301 -9.45 -0.45 21.91
N ALA A 302 -9.01 -1.58 21.35
CA ALA A 302 -9.09 -2.89 22.01
C ALA A 302 -8.33 -2.95 23.34
N VAL A 303 -7.26 -2.17 23.48
CA VAL A 303 -6.41 -2.16 24.67
C VAL A 303 -6.59 -0.91 25.54
N ARG A 304 -7.27 0.13 25.03
CA ARG A 304 -7.57 1.38 25.73
C ARG A 304 -9.06 1.74 25.60
N PRO A 305 -9.95 0.93 26.22
CA PRO A 305 -11.38 1.16 26.14
C PRO A 305 -11.78 2.46 26.83
N ALA A 306 -12.89 3.05 26.38
CA ALA A 306 -13.52 4.11 27.12
C ALA A 306 -14.08 3.60 28.47
N PRO A 307 -13.98 4.38 29.56
CA PRO A 307 -14.60 4.04 30.84
C PRO A 307 -16.12 4.06 30.73
N GLY A 308 -16.81 3.47 31.70
CA GLY A 308 -18.27 3.46 31.78
C GLY A 308 -18.84 2.10 32.15
N GLU A 309 -20.18 2.01 32.19
CA GLU A 309 -20.92 0.82 32.65
C GLU A 309 -21.71 0.15 31.54
N ALA A 310 -21.71 0.71 30.32
CA ALA A 310 -22.52 0.20 29.24
C ALA A 310 -22.16 -1.24 28.87
N LEU A 311 -23.16 -2.09 28.77
CA LEU A 311 -23.08 -3.49 28.34
C LEU A 311 -23.76 -3.74 26.99
N TYR A 312 -24.49 -2.76 26.48
CA TYR A 312 -25.26 -2.83 25.24
C TYR A 312 -25.09 -1.57 24.42
N PHE A 313 -25.22 -1.70 23.12
CA PHE A 313 -25.34 -0.58 22.19
C PHE A 313 -26.31 -0.95 21.05
N VAL A 314 -26.96 0.05 20.48
CA VAL A 314 -27.85 -0.08 19.32
C VAL A 314 -27.81 1.24 18.53
N ALA A 315 -27.93 1.18 17.20
CA ALA A 315 -28.00 2.38 16.38
C ALA A 315 -29.15 3.30 16.82
N VAL A 316 -28.93 4.61 16.82
CA VAL A 316 -29.97 5.60 17.17
C VAL A 316 -30.99 5.74 16.04
N GLY A 317 -30.58 5.60 14.78
CA GLY A 317 -31.46 5.68 13.60
C GLY A 317 -31.93 7.09 13.27
N ASP A 318 -31.12 8.11 13.63
CA ASP A 318 -31.37 9.53 13.36
C ASP A 318 -30.59 10.08 12.17
N GLY A 319 -29.93 9.19 11.42
CA GLY A 319 -29.07 9.57 10.28
C GLY A 319 -27.63 9.91 10.65
N THR A 320 -27.30 10.06 11.94
CA THR A 320 -25.91 10.34 12.39
C THR A 320 -25.03 9.08 12.34
N GLY A 321 -25.64 7.88 12.36
CA GLY A 321 -24.94 6.60 12.49
C GLY A 321 -24.49 6.29 13.92
N ALA A 322 -24.62 7.22 14.86
CA ALA A 322 -24.17 7.04 16.25
C ALA A 322 -24.98 5.99 17.00
N PRO A 323 -24.35 5.13 17.84
CA PRO A 323 -25.05 4.20 18.71
C PRO A 323 -25.49 4.84 20.03
N ALA A 324 -26.61 4.35 20.57
CA ALA A 324 -27.01 4.56 21.96
C ALA A 324 -26.40 3.45 22.81
N PHE A 325 -25.69 3.80 23.86
CA PHE A 325 -25.11 2.90 24.83
C PHE A 325 -26.02 2.75 26.05
N SER A 326 -26.14 1.54 26.60
CA SER A 326 -27.01 1.23 27.74
C SER A 326 -26.29 0.29 28.71
N ALA A 327 -26.49 0.51 30.01
CA ALA A 327 -25.97 -0.36 31.07
C ALA A 327 -26.85 -1.60 31.29
N THR A 328 -28.16 -1.45 31.14
CA THR A 328 -29.15 -2.50 31.42
C THR A 328 -29.86 -2.97 30.14
N LEU A 329 -30.35 -4.22 30.16
CA LEU A 329 -31.14 -4.77 29.06
C LEU A 329 -32.47 -4.00 28.87
N ALA A 330 -33.06 -3.47 29.94
CA ALA A 330 -34.29 -2.68 29.87
C ALA A 330 -34.05 -1.38 29.07
N GLU A 331 -32.97 -0.65 29.37
CA GLU A 331 -32.61 0.54 28.63
C GLU A 331 -32.30 0.23 27.16
N HIS A 332 -31.59 -0.87 26.90
CA HIS A 332 -31.27 -1.31 25.54
C HIS A 332 -32.56 -1.63 24.74
N ASN A 333 -33.51 -2.37 25.33
CA ASN A 333 -34.78 -2.68 24.69
C ASN A 333 -35.58 -1.41 24.40
N ALA A 334 -35.57 -0.43 25.30
CA ALA A 334 -36.21 0.87 25.09
C ALA A 334 -35.54 1.67 23.96
N ALA A 335 -34.20 1.64 23.89
CA ALA A 335 -33.47 2.26 22.80
C ALA A 335 -33.73 1.59 21.44
N GLY A 336 -33.79 0.25 21.42
CA GLY A 336 -34.15 -0.55 20.24
C GLY A 336 -35.55 -0.24 19.74
N ALA A 337 -36.53 -0.11 20.65
CA ALA A 337 -37.90 0.28 20.29
C ALA A 337 -37.92 1.67 19.61
N ARG A 338 -37.22 2.65 20.17
CA ARG A 338 -37.09 3.99 19.55
C ARG A 338 -36.44 3.95 18.14
N TYR A 339 -35.40 3.13 17.97
CA TYR A 339 -34.75 2.90 16.67
C TYR A 339 -35.75 2.35 15.64
N LEU A 340 -36.51 1.30 15.99
CA LEU A 340 -37.52 0.70 15.11
C LEU A 340 -38.64 1.67 14.77
N GLN A 341 -39.06 2.51 15.73
CA GLN A 341 -40.08 3.55 15.49
C GLN A 341 -39.56 4.61 14.49
N ARG A 342 -38.32 5.08 14.65
CA ARG A 342 -37.72 6.05 13.72
C ARG A 342 -37.60 5.50 12.29
N ARG A 343 -37.20 4.25 12.14
CA ARG A 343 -37.11 3.59 10.82
C ARG A 343 -38.44 3.43 10.10
N ARG A 344 -39.57 3.45 10.83
CA ARG A 344 -40.92 3.38 10.25
C ARG A 344 -41.47 4.73 9.80
N LEU A 345 -40.87 5.82 10.26
CA LEU A 345 -41.22 7.17 9.79
C LEU A 345 -40.66 7.37 8.38
N PRO A 346 -41.46 7.88 7.42
CA PRO A 346 -40.95 8.23 6.10
C PRO A 346 -39.86 9.27 6.26
N SER A 347 -38.72 9.09 5.57
CA SER A 347 -37.66 10.09 5.48
C SER A 347 -38.26 11.36 4.89
N THR A 348 -38.29 12.45 5.67
CA THR A 348 -38.65 13.78 5.16
C THR A 348 -37.69 14.11 4.01
N PRO A 349 -38.16 14.48 2.80
CA PRO A 349 -37.28 14.90 1.75
C PRO A 349 -36.46 16.10 2.24
N GLN A 350 -35.13 16.01 2.17
CA GLN A 350 -34.28 17.19 2.31
C GLN A 350 -34.66 18.13 1.18
N THR A 351 -35.29 19.26 1.50
CA THR A 351 -35.45 20.39 0.59
C THR A 351 -34.06 20.85 0.22
N GLU A 352 -33.63 20.53 -1.01
CA GLU A 352 -32.50 21.18 -1.66
C GLU A 352 -32.79 22.68 -1.69
N THR A 353 -32.19 23.41 -0.78
CA THR A 353 -32.02 24.88 -0.94
C THR A 353 -30.86 25.07 -1.90
N THR A 354 -31.20 25.16 -3.18
CA THR A 354 -30.29 25.68 -4.21
C THR A 354 -30.13 27.19 -3.97
N PRO A 355 -28.92 27.74 -3.89
CA PRO A 355 -28.67 29.17 -3.97
C PRO A 355 -28.73 29.69 -5.42
#